data_1284d2b74072d7fab082e33fbf627ee7
#
_entry.id   1284d2b74072d7fab082e33fbf627ee7
#
_cell.length_a   1.000
_cell.length_b   1.000
_cell.length_c   1.000
_cell.angle_alpha   90.00
_cell.angle_beta   90.00
_cell.angle_gamma   90.00
#
_symmetry.space_group_name_H-M   'P 1'
#
loop_
_entity.id
_entity.type
_entity.pdbx_description
1 polymer ?
#
loop_
_entity_poly.entity_id
_entity_poly.type
_entity_poly.pdbx_seq_one_letter_code
_entity_poly.pdbx_strand_id
1 'polypeptide(L)'
;MSKKTILIILTSFIVVLLCVFGGIYFQGVSKYKGQFVRGTRINGVDCSDLEPAAVCAILDAQISDYVLEVTGRNPLKPEEKMILGKITPTDVSLCRKDTAALVGQIFAKQDPYQWFRAYWGDGHDYAFEQEITFAPDQLAAFVGGWDACQSSNTMAPRDAYLSEYDPEENAYRVVSDTLGTRMDAAKAMPAIEMALYSMENQVDIESTGCYNVARIRSDNEKLNGIADQANLWLGASIQYNWYGTDVTVDKEQLKDWVSLQDGKPALDEDAVRAFVKDLKKQYDPKGKTYVFHTSLDANVSLKCKSGWESDAEKEGEELIALIREGAVTERQPASKTKDYVFFDGTIGDSYAEVDLTNQHMYFYYQGELLLETDFVSGDVASGHSTPEGIYAVTYKQKDRILRGPDYESFVHYWMPFYGGYGLHDATWRRAFGGTIYKTNGSHGCVNLPLKKAEQIYKCVETGFPVVCYHYPEGQNPKELQALAAAAEAEAVGLAEAGAEGAAENGTEAAAGEGQGTSGLEGERTEGETQEDFVEDNDIHGQW
;
A
#
# COMPACT_ATOMS: atom_id res chain seq x y z
N MET A 1 30.47 4.22 -109.97
CA MET A 1 30.21 2.78 -109.97
C MET A 1 28.82 2.50 -110.52
N SER A 2 28.76 1.49 -111.40
CA SER A 2 27.47 1.10 -111.96
C SER A 2 26.52 0.49 -110.89
N LYS A 3 25.21 0.66 -111.06
CA LYS A 3 24.22 0.05 -110.10
C LYS A 3 24.43 -1.49 -109.96
N LYS A 4 24.88 -2.15 -111.05
CA LYS A 4 25.22 -3.57 -111.04
C LYS A 4 26.45 -3.91 -110.17
N THR A 5 27.49 -3.02 -110.19
CA THR A 5 28.70 -3.22 -109.36
C THR A 5 28.41 -3.01 -107.89
N ILE A 6 27.57 -2.07 -107.55
CA ILE A 6 27.12 -1.89 -106.14
C ILE A 6 26.32 -3.08 -105.67
N LEU A 7 25.39 -3.57 -106.48
CA LEU A 7 24.61 -4.80 -106.13
C LEU A 7 25.46 -6.03 -105.87
N ILE A 8 26.50 -6.27 -106.72
CA ILE A 8 27.45 -7.39 -106.60
C ILE A 8 28.26 -7.27 -105.29
N ILE A 9 28.75 -6.04 -104.95
CA ILE A 9 29.48 -5.81 -103.69
C ILE A 9 28.58 -6.02 -102.49
N LEU A 10 27.33 -5.52 -102.56
CA LEU A 10 26.38 -5.67 -101.47
C LEU A 10 25.96 -7.12 -101.24
N THR A 11 25.70 -7.88 -102.32
CA THR A 11 25.40 -9.32 -102.24
C THR A 11 26.57 -10.10 -101.73
N SER A 12 27.80 -9.81 -102.19
CA SER A 12 29.02 -10.48 -101.66
C SER A 12 29.26 -10.20 -100.20
N PHE A 13 29.02 -8.94 -99.77
CA PHE A 13 29.10 -8.57 -98.32
C PHE A 13 28.07 -9.29 -97.49
N ILE A 14 26.81 -9.40 -97.92
CA ILE A 14 25.76 -10.16 -97.26
C ILE A 14 26.12 -11.64 -97.18
N VAL A 15 26.65 -12.25 -98.26
CA VAL A 15 27.11 -13.69 -98.26
C VAL A 15 28.24 -13.92 -97.27
N VAL A 16 29.24 -13.00 -97.24
CA VAL A 16 30.31 -13.08 -96.23
C VAL A 16 29.75 -12.94 -94.79
N LEU A 17 28.84 -12.01 -94.56
CA LEU A 17 28.18 -11.90 -93.24
C LEU A 17 27.41 -13.14 -92.87
N LEU A 18 26.64 -13.74 -93.77
CA LEU A 18 25.92 -15.00 -93.55
C LEU A 18 26.88 -16.18 -93.27
N CYS A 19 28.00 -16.25 -93.93
CA CYS A 19 29.03 -17.27 -93.68
C CYS A 19 29.65 -17.08 -92.27
N VAL A 20 29.96 -15.79 -91.89
CA VAL A 20 30.54 -15.52 -90.59
C VAL A 20 29.51 -15.81 -89.50
N PHE A 21 28.29 -15.32 -89.64
CA PHE A 21 27.22 -15.62 -88.68
C PHE A 21 26.85 -17.08 -88.61
N GLY A 22 26.82 -17.78 -89.77
CA GLY A 22 26.64 -19.23 -89.80
C GLY A 22 27.76 -19.96 -89.08
N GLY A 23 29.01 -19.53 -89.29
CA GLY A 23 30.18 -20.09 -88.61
C GLY A 23 30.07 -19.92 -87.07
N ILE A 24 29.77 -18.74 -86.60
CA ILE A 24 29.56 -18.44 -85.17
C ILE A 24 28.40 -19.27 -84.60
N TYR A 25 27.29 -19.36 -85.36
CA TYR A 25 26.13 -20.15 -84.92
C TYR A 25 26.47 -21.64 -84.75
N PHE A 26 27.11 -22.26 -85.76
CA PHE A 26 27.50 -23.70 -85.72
C PHE A 26 28.61 -23.97 -84.68
N GLN A 27 29.50 -23.03 -84.45
CA GLN A 27 30.49 -23.12 -83.38
C GLN A 27 29.78 -23.11 -82.00
N GLY A 28 28.77 -22.26 -81.77
CA GLY A 28 27.97 -22.29 -80.59
C GLY A 28 27.18 -23.58 -80.39
N VAL A 29 26.55 -24.11 -81.48
CA VAL A 29 25.89 -25.41 -81.47
C VAL A 29 26.85 -26.52 -81.06
N SER A 30 28.05 -26.52 -81.64
CA SER A 30 29.10 -27.54 -81.36
C SER A 30 29.52 -27.46 -79.87
N LYS A 31 29.71 -26.30 -79.35
CA LYS A 31 30.05 -26.05 -77.91
C LYS A 31 28.97 -26.59 -76.98
N TYR A 32 27.74 -26.18 -77.24
CA TYR A 32 26.64 -26.53 -76.33
C TYR A 32 26.03 -27.92 -76.50
N LYS A 33 26.60 -28.76 -77.45
CA LYS A 33 26.36 -30.18 -77.43
C LYS A 33 27.08 -30.90 -76.30
N GLY A 34 28.14 -30.34 -75.76
CA GLY A 34 28.93 -30.90 -74.66
C GLY A 34 28.85 -30.09 -73.35
N GLN A 35 28.32 -28.86 -73.39
CA GLN A 35 28.28 -27.96 -72.26
C GLN A 35 26.90 -27.41 -72.08
N PHE A 36 26.58 -26.98 -70.85
CA PHE A 36 25.33 -26.28 -70.55
C PHE A 36 25.29 -24.88 -71.22
N VAL A 37 24.12 -24.51 -71.70
CA VAL A 37 23.90 -23.20 -72.30
C VAL A 37 24.06 -22.13 -71.20
N ARG A 38 24.60 -20.98 -71.62
CA ARG A 38 24.82 -19.84 -70.76
C ARG A 38 23.51 -19.44 -70.09
N GLY A 39 23.55 -19.05 -68.76
CA GLY A 39 22.40 -18.74 -67.98
C GLY A 39 21.66 -19.95 -67.43
N THR A 40 22.15 -21.17 -67.64
CA THR A 40 21.60 -22.37 -67.06
C THR A 40 22.01 -22.41 -65.56
N ARG A 41 21.03 -22.52 -64.67
CA ARG A 41 21.26 -22.78 -63.26
C ARG A 41 20.58 -24.09 -62.86
N ILE A 42 21.26 -24.82 -61.99
CA ILE A 42 20.76 -26.07 -61.44
C ILE A 42 20.85 -25.95 -59.92
N ASN A 43 19.69 -25.92 -59.23
CA ASN A 43 19.61 -25.70 -57.78
C ASN A 43 20.43 -24.49 -57.29
N GLY A 44 20.36 -23.37 -58.04
CA GLY A 44 21.07 -22.14 -57.75
C GLY A 44 22.53 -22.09 -58.20
N VAL A 45 23.12 -23.23 -58.62
CA VAL A 45 24.49 -23.29 -59.16
C VAL A 45 24.49 -22.80 -60.61
N ASP A 46 25.33 -21.84 -60.93
CA ASP A 46 25.55 -21.41 -62.31
C ASP A 46 26.34 -22.47 -63.06
N CYS A 47 25.68 -23.15 -64.01
CA CYS A 47 26.23 -24.20 -64.83
C CYS A 47 26.64 -23.67 -66.19
N SER A 48 26.62 -22.37 -66.45
CA SER A 48 26.97 -21.76 -67.75
C SER A 48 28.30 -22.22 -68.25
N ASP A 49 28.33 -22.71 -69.52
CA ASP A 49 29.56 -23.16 -70.21
C ASP A 49 30.29 -24.29 -69.53
N LEU A 50 29.68 -25.03 -68.59
CA LEU A 50 30.26 -26.18 -67.91
C LEU A 50 29.81 -27.48 -68.56
N GLU A 51 30.69 -28.47 -68.52
CA GLU A 51 30.37 -29.86 -68.90
C GLU A 51 29.54 -30.54 -67.78
N PRO A 52 28.66 -31.49 -68.08
CA PRO A 52 27.87 -32.19 -67.08
C PRO A 52 28.72 -32.83 -65.96
N ALA A 53 29.92 -33.36 -66.29
CA ALA A 53 30.83 -33.94 -65.29
C ALA A 53 31.34 -32.85 -64.28
N ALA A 54 31.65 -31.67 -64.79
CA ALA A 54 32.06 -30.52 -63.90
C ALA A 54 30.91 -30.04 -63.00
N VAL A 55 29.69 -30.01 -63.55
CA VAL A 55 28.49 -29.68 -62.72
C VAL A 55 28.26 -30.75 -61.68
N CYS A 56 28.38 -32.02 -61.97
CA CYS A 56 28.32 -33.11 -60.99
C CYS A 56 29.33 -32.89 -59.84
N ALA A 57 30.61 -32.62 -60.25
CA ALA A 57 31.64 -32.39 -59.21
C ALA A 57 31.37 -31.21 -58.31
N ILE A 58 30.81 -30.08 -58.85
CA ILE A 58 30.41 -28.93 -58.05
C ILE A 58 29.25 -29.26 -57.09
N LEU A 59 28.24 -29.99 -57.61
CA LEU A 59 27.09 -30.38 -56.79
C LEU A 59 27.44 -31.40 -55.71
N ASP A 60 28.36 -32.34 -56.01
CA ASP A 60 28.84 -33.29 -54.99
C ASP A 60 29.76 -32.63 -53.97
N ALA A 61 30.57 -31.65 -54.43
CA ALA A 61 31.35 -30.80 -53.48
C ALA A 61 30.47 -30.03 -52.49
N GLN A 62 29.34 -29.54 -52.96
CA GLN A 62 28.38 -28.86 -52.04
C GLN A 62 27.84 -29.79 -50.96
N ILE A 63 27.67 -31.08 -51.22
CA ILE A 63 27.28 -32.04 -50.19
C ILE A 63 28.44 -32.32 -49.23
N SER A 64 29.67 -32.45 -49.74
CA SER A 64 30.85 -32.70 -48.90
C SER A 64 31.10 -31.56 -47.91
N ASP A 65 30.85 -30.32 -48.32
CA ASP A 65 31.07 -29.10 -47.56
C ASP A 65 29.83 -28.65 -46.83
N TYR A 66 28.72 -29.37 -46.93
CA TYR A 66 27.46 -29.03 -46.28
C TYR A 66 27.57 -29.14 -44.77
N VAL A 67 27.02 -28.14 -44.07
CA VAL A 67 26.88 -28.11 -42.61
C VAL A 67 25.51 -27.57 -42.27
N LEU A 68 24.74 -28.35 -41.54
CA LEU A 68 23.50 -27.88 -40.93
C LEU A 68 23.80 -27.42 -39.52
N GLU A 69 23.57 -26.15 -39.24
CA GLU A 69 23.59 -25.57 -37.88
C GLU A 69 22.22 -25.69 -37.26
N VAL A 70 22.11 -26.38 -36.13
CA VAL A 70 20.88 -26.49 -35.36
C VAL A 70 20.93 -25.49 -34.21
N THR A 71 20.02 -24.53 -34.23
CA THR A 71 19.93 -23.49 -33.23
C THR A 71 18.76 -23.73 -32.29
N GLY A 72 18.91 -23.31 -31.03
CA GLY A 72 17.89 -23.43 -30.01
C GLY A 72 18.30 -22.70 -28.75
N ARG A 73 17.65 -23.02 -27.62
CA ARG A 73 17.91 -22.38 -26.32
C ARG A 73 19.30 -22.73 -25.81
N ASN A 74 19.99 -21.72 -25.29
CA ASN A 74 21.24 -21.94 -24.57
C ASN A 74 20.95 -22.79 -23.30
N PRO A 75 21.64 -23.93 -23.11
CA PRO A 75 21.39 -24.84 -21.99
C PRO A 75 21.48 -24.20 -20.61
N LEU A 76 22.31 -23.15 -20.43
CA LEU A 76 22.54 -22.45 -19.16
C LEU A 76 21.87 -21.08 -19.08
N LYS A 77 21.39 -20.55 -20.21
CA LYS A 77 20.75 -19.23 -20.31
C LYS A 77 19.54 -19.32 -21.24
N PRO A 78 18.38 -19.71 -20.72
CA PRO A 78 17.20 -20.05 -21.52
C PRO A 78 16.69 -18.92 -22.43
N GLU A 79 17.01 -17.68 -22.11
CA GLU A 79 16.60 -16.50 -22.89
C GLU A 79 17.52 -16.23 -24.10
N GLU A 80 18.66 -16.88 -24.15
CA GLU A 80 19.61 -16.73 -25.25
C GLU A 80 19.47 -17.91 -26.21
N LYS A 81 19.58 -17.65 -27.54
CA LYS A 81 19.71 -18.69 -28.55
C LYS A 81 21.17 -18.94 -28.85
N MET A 82 21.49 -20.19 -29.14
CA MET A 82 22.82 -20.58 -29.57
C MET A 82 22.77 -21.75 -30.59
N ILE A 83 23.88 -22.04 -31.22
CA ILE A 83 24.07 -23.26 -32.01
C ILE A 83 24.24 -24.41 -31.02
N LEU A 84 23.29 -25.34 -31.00
CA LEU A 84 23.30 -26.54 -30.15
C LEU A 84 24.22 -27.62 -30.70
N GLY A 85 24.34 -27.70 -32.01
CA GLY A 85 25.19 -28.63 -32.72
C GLY A 85 25.28 -28.33 -34.21
N LYS A 86 26.28 -28.91 -34.82
CA LYS A 86 26.47 -28.87 -36.27
C LYS A 86 26.45 -30.31 -36.79
N ILE A 87 25.73 -30.53 -37.88
CA ILE A 87 25.60 -31.83 -38.53
C ILE A 87 26.32 -31.74 -39.85
N THR A 88 27.30 -32.60 -40.03
CA THR A 88 28.06 -32.75 -41.30
C THR A 88 27.64 -34.03 -42.02
N PRO A 89 27.92 -34.17 -43.32
CA PRO A 89 27.61 -35.37 -44.07
C PRO A 89 28.19 -36.64 -43.46
N THR A 90 29.36 -36.56 -42.85
CA THR A 90 30.06 -37.71 -42.24
C THR A 90 29.37 -38.17 -40.95
N ASP A 91 28.73 -37.28 -40.20
CA ASP A 91 28.06 -37.61 -38.93
C ASP A 91 26.84 -38.50 -39.14
N VAL A 92 26.17 -38.36 -40.27
CA VAL A 92 24.86 -38.97 -40.53
C VAL A 92 24.83 -39.78 -41.85
N SER A 93 25.98 -40.01 -42.49
CA SER A 93 26.09 -40.67 -43.81
C SER A 93 25.22 -40.00 -44.87
N LEU A 94 25.19 -38.63 -44.88
CA LEU A 94 24.42 -37.87 -45.84
C LEU A 94 25.02 -38.03 -47.24
N CYS A 95 24.26 -38.46 -48.21
CA CYS A 95 24.68 -38.58 -49.59
C CYS A 95 23.53 -38.28 -50.56
N ARG A 96 23.89 -37.92 -51.78
CA ARG A 96 22.99 -37.79 -52.93
C ARG A 96 22.97 -39.04 -53.72
N LYS A 97 21.81 -39.53 -54.10
CA LYS A 97 21.62 -40.83 -54.78
C LYS A 97 21.85 -40.69 -56.26
N ASP A 98 22.67 -40.36 -56.93
CA ASP A 98 22.90 -40.34 -58.38
C ASP A 98 22.88 -38.95 -59.04
N THR A 99 23.81 -38.10 -58.61
CA THR A 99 24.00 -36.75 -59.17
C THR A 99 24.17 -36.78 -60.70
N ALA A 100 24.88 -37.81 -61.24
CA ALA A 100 25.17 -37.90 -62.66
C ALA A 100 23.92 -38.16 -63.52
N ALA A 101 22.99 -39.03 -63.05
CA ALA A 101 21.73 -39.28 -63.74
C ALA A 101 20.82 -38.05 -63.73
N LEU A 102 20.76 -37.32 -62.63
CA LEU A 102 19.95 -36.09 -62.48
C LEU A 102 20.45 -34.96 -63.40
N VAL A 103 21.77 -34.71 -63.36
CA VAL A 103 22.41 -33.72 -64.25
C VAL A 103 22.27 -34.11 -65.72
N GLY A 104 22.43 -35.42 -66.05
CA GLY A 104 22.22 -35.92 -67.36
C GLY A 104 20.79 -35.76 -67.91
N GLN A 105 19.78 -35.96 -67.08
CA GLN A 105 18.39 -35.73 -67.46
C GLN A 105 18.09 -34.23 -67.73
N ILE A 106 18.68 -33.31 -66.99
CA ILE A 106 18.55 -31.88 -67.26
C ILE A 106 19.28 -31.51 -68.54
N PHE A 107 20.51 -32.00 -68.70
CA PHE A 107 21.30 -31.76 -69.89
C PHE A 107 20.58 -32.24 -71.16
N ALA A 108 19.92 -33.39 -71.12
CA ALA A 108 19.12 -33.92 -72.21
C ALA A 108 17.91 -33.08 -72.60
N LYS A 109 17.42 -32.22 -71.73
CA LYS A 109 16.34 -31.28 -72.04
C LYS A 109 16.79 -30.01 -72.75
N GLN A 110 18.10 -29.76 -72.82
CA GLN A 110 18.68 -28.63 -73.50
C GLN A 110 18.66 -28.79 -75.02
N ASP A 111 18.25 -27.69 -75.74
CA ASP A 111 18.36 -27.65 -77.19
C ASP A 111 19.58 -26.80 -77.65
N PRO A 112 20.68 -27.44 -78.04
CA PRO A 112 21.89 -26.71 -78.46
C PRO A 112 21.67 -25.74 -79.61
N TYR A 113 20.61 -25.95 -80.41
CA TYR A 113 20.33 -25.11 -81.56
C TYR A 113 19.70 -23.77 -81.18
N GLN A 114 19.25 -23.65 -79.93
CA GLN A 114 18.66 -22.43 -79.40
C GLN A 114 19.61 -21.63 -78.49
N TRP A 115 20.90 -21.97 -78.46
CA TRP A 115 21.91 -21.40 -77.57
C TRP A 115 21.94 -19.85 -77.56
N PHE A 116 21.69 -19.26 -78.74
CA PHE A 116 21.73 -17.79 -78.93
C PHE A 116 20.65 -17.05 -78.15
N ARG A 117 19.52 -17.71 -77.74
CA ARG A 117 18.47 -17.13 -76.95
C ARG A 117 18.95 -16.72 -75.56
N ALA A 118 19.95 -17.44 -75.05
CA ALA A 118 20.55 -17.14 -73.75
C ALA A 118 21.21 -15.74 -73.66
N TYR A 119 21.46 -15.06 -74.78
CA TYR A 119 22.02 -13.72 -74.80
C TYR A 119 20.98 -12.61 -74.76
N TRP A 120 19.71 -12.91 -74.95
CA TRP A 120 18.63 -11.93 -75.01
C TRP A 120 17.52 -12.14 -74.00
N GLY A 121 17.64 -13.08 -73.16
CA GLY A 121 16.57 -13.37 -72.24
C GLY A 121 16.91 -14.43 -71.21
N ASP A 122 15.98 -15.01 -70.76
CA ASP A 122 15.80 -15.83 -69.59
C ASP A 122 16.83 -16.96 -69.46
N GLY A 123 17.54 -16.91 -68.33
CA GLY A 123 18.30 -18.08 -67.87
C GLY A 123 17.37 -19.28 -67.65
N HIS A 124 17.88 -20.46 -67.83
CA HIS A 124 17.13 -21.70 -67.55
C HIS A 124 17.42 -22.13 -66.11
N ASP A 125 16.50 -21.81 -65.18
CA ASP A 125 16.59 -22.31 -63.81
C ASP A 125 15.89 -23.66 -63.68
N TYR A 126 16.68 -24.65 -63.33
CA TYR A 126 16.19 -25.99 -63.02
C TYR A 126 16.28 -26.20 -61.50
N ALA A 127 15.13 -26.38 -60.86
CA ALA A 127 15.06 -26.91 -59.52
C ALA A 127 14.58 -28.39 -59.61
N PHE A 128 15.26 -29.26 -58.99
CA PHE A 128 14.77 -30.62 -58.81
C PHE A 128 14.83 -31.00 -57.35
N GLU A 129 13.91 -31.82 -56.91
CA GLU A 129 13.95 -32.40 -55.59
C GLU A 129 15.23 -33.24 -55.50
N GLN A 130 16.09 -32.89 -54.60
CA GLN A 130 17.33 -33.59 -54.37
C GLN A 130 16.98 -34.90 -53.66
N GLU A 131 17.23 -36.02 -54.27
CA GLU A 131 17.20 -37.31 -53.57
C GLU A 131 18.41 -37.42 -52.63
N ILE A 132 18.25 -36.73 -51.45
CA ILE A 132 19.20 -36.80 -50.36
C ILE A 132 18.79 -37.95 -49.46
N THR A 133 19.74 -38.75 -49.06
CA THR A 133 19.55 -39.82 -48.09
C THR A 133 20.56 -39.68 -46.97
N PHE A 134 20.19 -40.05 -45.79
CA PHE A 134 21.04 -40.12 -44.60
C PHE A 134 20.66 -41.36 -43.77
N ALA A 135 21.45 -41.69 -42.76
CA ALA A 135 21.18 -42.80 -41.85
C ALA A 135 20.39 -42.28 -40.63
N PRO A 136 19.05 -42.52 -40.50
CA PRO A 136 18.23 -41.98 -39.43
C PRO A 136 18.71 -42.39 -38.03
N ASP A 137 19.17 -43.64 -37.88
CA ASP A 137 19.64 -44.12 -36.56
C ASP A 137 20.93 -43.42 -36.13
N GLN A 138 21.83 -43.10 -37.08
CA GLN A 138 23.05 -42.33 -36.80
C GLN A 138 22.70 -40.89 -36.44
N LEU A 139 21.78 -40.27 -37.16
CA LEU A 139 21.29 -38.92 -36.84
C LEU A 139 20.70 -38.88 -35.45
N ALA A 140 19.80 -39.81 -35.10
CA ALA A 140 19.18 -39.87 -33.78
C ALA A 140 20.21 -40.07 -32.67
N ALA A 141 21.19 -40.94 -32.86
CA ALA A 141 22.26 -41.17 -31.90
C ALA A 141 23.17 -39.94 -31.76
N PHE A 142 23.52 -39.29 -32.87
CA PHE A 142 24.37 -38.11 -32.89
C PHE A 142 23.72 -36.92 -32.17
N VAL A 143 22.48 -36.57 -32.52
CA VAL A 143 21.71 -35.48 -31.88
C VAL A 143 21.42 -35.79 -30.41
N GLY A 144 21.08 -37.05 -30.09
CA GLY A 144 20.85 -37.49 -28.72
C GLY A 144 22.07 -37.37 -27.80
N GLY A 145 23.26 -37.33 -28.37
CA GLY A 145 24.54 -37.14 -27.66
C GLY A 145 24.86 -35.69 -27.30
N TRP A 146 24.14 -34.72 -27.85
CA TRP A 146 24.41 -33.30 -27.59
C TRP A 146 24.16 -32.90 -26.14
N ASP A 147 24.93 -31.92 -25.63
CA ASP A 147 24.78 -31.36 -24.28
C ASP A 147 23.37 -30.88 -24.00
N ALA A 148 22.72 -30.32 -25.01
CA ALA A 148 21.33 -29.87 -24.93
C ALA A 148 20.32 -30.98 -24.60
N CYS A 149 20.65 -32.25 -24.82
CA CYS A 149 19.82 -33.41 -24.47
C CYS A 149 20.12 -33.96 -23.07
N GLN A 150 21.26 -33.59 -22.47
CA GLN A 150 21.74 -34.16 -21.22
C GLN A 150 21.19 -33.39 -20.01
N SER A 151 20.62 -34.11 -19.05
CA SER A 151 20.04 -33.49 -17.85
C SER A 151 21.06 -32.79 -16.94
N SER A 152 22.33 -33.20 -17.00
CA SER A 152 23.43 -32.60 -16.24
C SER A 152 23.82 -31.19 -16.73
N ASN A 153 23.54 -30.90 -18.01
CA ASN A 153 24.03 -29.72 -18.71
C ASN A 153 22.87 -28.74 -19.05
N THR A 154 21.65 -29.01 -18.55
CA THR A 154 20.43 -28.30 -18.91
C THR A 154 19.66 -27.90 -17.68
N MET A 155 18.81 -26.89 -17.79
CA MET A 155 17.93 -26.40 -16.72
C MET A 155 16.55 -27.03 -16.85
N ALA A 156 16.00 -27.48 -15.70
CA ALA A 156 14.60 -27.87 -15.62
C ALA A 156 13.72 -26.60 -15.58
N PRO A 157 12.55 -26.62 -16.20
CA PRO A 157 11.59 -25.51 -16.03
C PRO A 157 11.13 -25.45 -14.58
N ARG A 158 10.87 -24.24 -14.08
CA ARG A 158 10.26 -24.01 -12.78
C ARG A 158 8.90 -23.36 -12.97
N ASP A 159 7.93 -23.81 -12.19
CA ASP A 159 6.58 -23.26 -12.20
C ASP A 159 6.59 -21.83 -11.64
N ALA A 160 5.70 -20.98 -12.15
CA ALA A 160 5.40 -19.70 -11.55
C ALA A 160 4.78 -19.91 -10.17
N TYR A 161 5.06 -19.01 -9.24
CA TYR A 161 4.54 -19.05 -7.88
C TYR A 161 4.29 -17.65 -7.32
N LEU A 162 3.53 -17.56 -6.25
CA LEU A 162 3.31 -16.31 -5.53
C LEU A 162 4.52 -16.03 -4.63
N SER A 163 5.03 -14.79 -4.70
CA SER A 163 6.05 -14.32 -3.76
C SER A 163 5.50 -14.28 -2.33
N GLU A 164 6.38 -14.22 -1.37
CA GLU A 164 6.05 -13.64 -0.08
C GLU A 164 5.78 -12.14 -0.26
N TYR A 165 5.25 -11.50 0.79
CA TYR A 165 5.08 -10.04 0.80
C TYR A 165 6.43 -9.36 0.54
N ASP A 166 6.46 -8.51 -0.48
CA ASP A 166 7.65 -7.74 -0.84
C ASP A 166 7.56 -6.35 -0.19
N PRO A 167 8.40 -6.05 0.81
CA PRO A 167 8.35 -4.78 1.51
C PRO A 167 8.84 -3.59 0.67
N GLU A 168 9.66 -3.81 -0.37
CA GLU A 168 10.15 -2.75 -1.25
C GLU A 168 9.04 -2.28 -2.20
N GLU A 169 8.27 -3.22 -2.73
CA GLU A 169 7.16 -2.92 -3.64
C GLU A 169 5.82 -2.78 -2.89
N ASN A 170 5.80 -3.20 -1.62
CA ASN A 170 4.63 -3.21 -0.78
C ASN A 170 3.46 -4.00 -1.40
N ALA A 171 3.75 -5.19 -1.90
CA ALA A 171 2.82 -6.02 -2.67
C ALA A 171 3.20 -7.50 -2.68
N TYR A 172 2.23 -8.34 -3.05
CA TYR A 172 2.44 -9.72 -3.48
C TYR A 172 2.58 -9.76 -5.00
N ARG A 173 3.47 -10.61 -5.52
CA ARG A 173 3.71 -10.76 -6.96
C ARG A 173 3.68 -12.20 -7.40
N VAL A 174 3.38 -12.40 -8.67
CA VAL A 174 3.63 -13.66 -9.34
C VAL A 174 5.08 -13.65 -9.81
N VAL A 175 5.89 -14.53 -9.24
CA VAL A 175 7.24 -14.80 -9.72
C VAL A 175 7.12 -15.67 -10.97
N SER A 176 7.69 -15.18 -12.08
CA SER A 176 7.57 -15.83 -13.37
C SER A 176 8.15 -17.25 -13.38
N ASP A 177 7.52 -18.10 -14.17
CA ASP A 177 8.05 -19.40 -14.53
C ASP A 177 9.38 -19.25 -15.28
N THR A 178 10.19 -20.30 -15.23
CA THR A 178 11.43 -20.34 -15.99
C THR A 178 11.34 -21.37 -17.10
N LEU A 179 11.94 -21.03 -18.24
CA LEU A 179 11.99 -21.92 -19.38
C LEU A 179 12.92 -23.11 -19.11
N GLY A 180 12.47 -24.30 -19.49
CA GLY A 180 13.33 -25.46 -19.54
C GLY A 180 14.24 -25.41 -20.77
N THR A 181 15.48 -25.87 -20.65
CA THR A 181 16.46 -25.88 -21.75
C THR A 181 16.80 -27.26 -22.24
N ARG A 182 16.31 -28.32 -21.58
CA ARG A 182 16.55 -29.70 -22.02
C ARG A 182 15.75 -29.98 -23.27
N MET A 183 16.47 -30.33 -24.35
CA MET A 183 15.91 -30.72 -25.63
C MET A 183 15.47 -32.18 -25.61
N ASP A 184 14.25 -32.44 -26.05
CA ASP A 184 13.78 -33.77 -26.44
C ASP A 184 14.14 -33.99 -27.91
N ALA A 185 15.19 -34.80 -28.16
CA ALA A 185 15.69 -35.06 -29.48
C ALA A 185 14.61 -35.63 -30.41
N ALA A 186 13.72 -36.49 -29.89
CA ALA A 186 12.67 -37.10 -30.72
C ALA A 186 11.68 -36.06 -31.26
N LYS A 187 11.41 -34.99 -30.51
CA LYS A 187 10.52 -33.91 -30.97
C LYS A 187 11.22 -32.93 -31.91
N ALA A 188 12.52 -32.74 -31.78
CA ALA A 188 13.30 -31.88 -32.68
C ALA A 188 13.60 -32.58 -34.04
N MET A 189 13.63 -33.90 -34.04
CA MET A 189 14.07 -34.71 -35.19
C MET A 189 13.34 -34.37 -36.49
N PRO A 190 12.00 -34.26 -36.56
CA PRO A 190 11.31 -33.97 -37.83
C PRO A 190 11.76 -32.67 -38.50
N ALA A 191 12.07 -31.65 -37.72
CA ALA A 191 12.55 -30.36 -38.23
C ALA A 191 13.99 -30.49 -38.75
N ILE A 192 14.84 -31.21 -38.03
CA ILE A 192 16.23 -31.46 -38.42
C ILE A 192 16.28 -32.30 -39.71
N GLU A 193 15.47 -33.37 -39.81
CA GLU A 193 15.36 -34.20 -41.00
C GLU A 193 14.87 -33.40 -42.21
N MET A 194 13.86 -32.55 -42.02
CA MET A 194 13.35 -31.70 -43.10
C MET A 194 14.44 -30.74 -43.60
N ALA A 195 15.19 -30.11 -42.70
CA ALA A 195 16.28 -29.22 -43.02
C ALA A 195 17.42 -29.94 -43.79
N LEU A 196 17.72 -31.18 -43.41
CA LEU A 196 18.69 -32.05 -44.15
C LEU A 196 18.18 -32.36 -45.55
N TYR A 197 16.90 -32.75 -45.71
CA TYR A 197 16.30 -33.03 -47.02
C TYR A 197 16.27 -31.79 -47.92
N SER A 198 16.03 -30.61 -47.32
CA SER A 198 16.00 -29.34 -48.06
C SER A 198 17.37 -28.70 -48.24
N MET A 199 18.43 -29.31 -47.73
CA MET A 199 19.80 -28.75 -47.73
C MET A 199 19.88 -27.33 -47.16
N GLU A 200 19.13 -27.07 -46.10
CA GLU A 200 19.19 -25.80 -45.37
C GLU A 200 20.48 -25.71 -44.55
N ASN A 201 21.05 -24.53 -44.45
CA ASN A 201 22.28 -24.33 -43.68
C ASN A 201 22.01 -24.13 -42.17
N GLN A 202 20.78 -23.85 -41.81
CA GLN A 202 20.40 -23.61 -40.43
C GLN A 202 18.93 -24.00 -40.17
N VAL A 203 18.68 -24.57 -39.00
CA VAL A 203 17.32 -24.83 -38.51
C VAL A 203 17.17 -24.37 -37.06
N ASP A 204 16.09 -23.68 -36.77
CA ASP A 204 15.70 -23.29 -35.41
C ASP A 204 14.64 -24.25 -34.88
N ILE A 205 14.98 -24.97 -33.81
CA ILE A 205 14.09 -25.98 -33.22
C ILE A 205 13.14 -25.42 -32.16
N GLU A 206 13.14 -24.11 -31.88
CA GLU A 206 12.28 -23.49 -30.86
C GLU A 206 10.80 -23.81 -31.08
N SER A 207 10.33 -23.75 -32.31
CA SER A 207 8.93 -23.97 -32.67
C SER A 207 8.49 -25.44 -32.65
N THR A 208 9.41 -26.38 -32.46
CA THR A 208 9.10 -27.83 -32.50
C THR A 208 8.42 -28.35 -31.23
N GLY A 209 8.41 -27.54 -30.15
CA GLY A 209 7.92 -27.98 -28.83
C GLY A 209 8.83 -29.03 -28.18
N CYS A 210 10.12 -29.07 -28.55
CA CYS A 210 11.08 -30.03 -28.01
C CYS A 210 11.54 -29.71 -26.58
N TYR A 211 11.23 -28.55 -26.05
CA TYR A 211 11.59 -28.16 -24.68
C TYR A 211 10.48 -28.46 -23.68
N ASN A 212 10.86 -28.89 -22.48
CA ASN A 212 9.91 -28.99 -21.38
C ASN A 212 9.47 -27.60 -20.94
N VAL A 213 8.20 -27.44 -20.67
CA VAL A 213 7.60 -26.20 -20.21
C VAL A 213 7.15 -26.33 -18.75
N ALA A 214 7.09 -25.23 -18.04
CA ALA A 214 6.49 -25.15 -16.72
C ALA A 214 5.01 -25.58 -16.78
N ARG A 215 4.52 -26.20 -15.71
CA ARG A 215 3.11 -26.61 -15.56
C ARG A 215 2.22 -25.42 -15.23
N ILE A 216 2.75 -24.51 -14.40
CA ILE A 216 2.10 -23.28 -14.01
C ILE A 216 2.93 -22.14 -14.59
N ARG A 217 2.30 -21.35 -15.44
CA ARG A 217 2.93 -20.21 -16.10
C ARG A 217 2.58 -18.91 -15.41
N SER A 218 3.34 -17.87 -15.68
CA SER A 218 3.14 -16.53 -15.12
C SER A 218 1.81 -15.89 -15.54
N ASP A 219 1.21 -16.34 -16.65
CA ASP A 219 -0.11 -15.94 -17.12
C ASP A 219 -1.27 -16.74 -16.47
N ASN A 220 -1.00 -17.54 -15.44
CA ASN A 220 -2.02 -18.33 -14.77
C ASN A 220 -3.02 -17.45 -14.05
N GLU A 221 -4.28 -17.44 -14.53
CA GLU A 221 -5.37 -16.61 -14.02
C GLU A 221 -5.62 -16.77 -12.52
N LYS A 222 -5.51 -18.00 -12.00
CA LYS A 222 -5.71 -18.27 -10.58
C LYS A 222 -4.62 -17.64 -9.73
N LEU A 223 -3.36 -17.75 -10.17
CA LEU A 223 -2.22 -17.21 -9.45
C LEU A 223 -2.27 -15.67 -9.42
N ASN A 224 -2.53 -15.07 -10.58
CA ASN A 224 -2.68 -13.62 -10.70
C ASN A 224 -3.89 -13.12 -9.90
N GLY A 225 -5.04 -13.79 -9.96
CA GLY A 225 -6.21 -13.40 -9.18
C GLY A 225 -6.00 -13.42 -7.66
N ILE A 226 -5.14 -14.32 -7.15
CA ILE A 226 -4.77 -14.34 -5.73
C ILE A 226 -3.90 -13.12 -5.38
N ALA A 227 -2.88 -12.81 -6.21
CA ALA A 227 -2.04 -11.65 -6.02
C ALA A 227 -2.85 -10.34 -6.09
N ASP A 228 -3.70 -10.22 -7.11
CA ASP A 228 -4.56 -9.05 -7.32
C ASP A 228 -5.49 -8.82 -6.14
N GLN A 229 -6.09 -9.88 -5.60
CA GLN A 229 -6.99 -9.78 -4.45
C GLN A 229 -6.25 -9.36 -3.17
N ALA A 230 -5.07 -9.94 -2.89
CA ALA A 230 -4.26 -9.54 -1.75
C ALA A 230 -3.83 -8.08 -1.86
N ASN A 231 -3.41 -7.66 -3.05
CA ASN A 231 -3.00 -6.29 -3.33
C ASN A 231 -4.16 -5.30 -3.32
N LEU A 232 -5.37 -5.72 -3.71
CA LEU A 232 -6.59 -4.93 -3.56
C LEU A 232 -6.82 -4.58 -2.09
N TRP A 233 -6.71 -5.56 -1.18
CA TRP A 233 -6.88 -5.34 0.25
C TRP A 233 -5.78 -4.43 0.83
N LEU A 234 -4.51 -4.65 0.42
CA LEU A 234 -3.39 -3.78 0.80
C LEU A 234 -3.53 -2.36 0.25
N GLY A 235 -4.27 -2.17 -0.82
CA GLY A 235 -4.53 -0.87 -1.44
C GLY A 235 -5.61 -0.05 -0.75
N ALA A 236 -6.31 -0.60 0.25
CA ALA A 236 -7.31 0.15 1.00
C ALA A 236 -6.66 1.31 1.76
N SER A 237 -7.38 2.42 1.83
CA SER A 237 -6.98 3.61 2.60
C SER A 237 -8.20 4.24 3.21
N ILE A 238 -8.33 4.11 4.52
CA ILE A 238 -9.46 4.61 5.28
C ILE A 238 -8.95 5.71 6.23
N GLN A 239 -9.35 6.93 5.95
CA GLN A 239 -9.10 8.08 6.81
C GLN A 239 -10.26 8.27 7.77
N TYR A 240 -10.02 8.05 9.04
CA TYR A 240 -10.97 8.36 10.10
C TYR A 240 -10.76 9.77 10.59
N ASN A 241 -11.85 10.53 10.71
CA ASN A 241 -11.92 11.60 11.68
C ASN A 241 -12.55 11.02 12.95
N TRP A 242 -11.70 10.61 13.90
CA TRP A 242 -12.14 10.07 15.18
C TRP A 242 -12.46 11.22 16.14
N TYR A 243 -13.54 11.93 15.79
CA TYR A 243 -14.07 13.07 16.54
C TYR A 243 -13.02 14.17 16.83
N GLY A 244 -12.35 14.61 15.78
CA GLY A 244 -11.34 15.68 15.84
C GLY A 244 -9.90 15.16 15.80
N THR A 245 -9.69 13.84 15.85
CA THR A 245 -8.37 13.22 15.66
C THR A 245 -8.36 12.41 14.40
N ASP A 246 -7.44 12.70 13.51
CA ASP A 246 -7.28 11.96 12.27
C ASP A 246 -6.48 10.69 12.52
N VAL A 247 -7.03 9.54 12.08
CA VAL A 247 -6.40 8.22 12.13
C VAL A 247 -6.49 7.60 10.76
N THR A 248 -5.38 7.15 10.21
CA THR A 248 -5.34 6.52 8.89
C THR A 248 -5.04 5.03 9.02
N VAL A 249 -5.84 4.22 8.33
CA VAL A 249 -5.57 2.81 8.08
C VAL A 249 -5.15 2.69 6.63
N ASP A 250 -3.89 2.39 6.41
CA ASP A 250 -3.28 2.28 5.09
C ASP A 250 -2.36 1.06 4.99
N LYS A 251 -1.57 1.00 3.94
CA LYS A 251 -0.63 -0.10 3.69
C LYS A 251 0.30 -0.41 4.85
N GLU A 252 0.73 0.60 5.60
CA GLU A 252 1.65 0.39 6.74
C GLU A 252 0.99 -0.45 7.83
N GLN A 253 -0.30 -0.27 8.04
CA GLN A 253 -1.09 -1.07 8.97
C GLN A 253 -1.55 -2.38 8.33
N LEU A 254 -1.98 -2.33 7.06
CA LEU A 254 -2.58 -3.47 6.37
C LEU A 254 -1.59 -4.60 6.07
N LYS A 255 -0.30 -4.31 5.91
CA LYS A 255 0.75 -5.33 5.71
C LYS A 255 0.84 -6.34 6.85
N ASP A 256 0.47 -5.94 8.07
CA ASP A 256 0.48 -6.80 9.25
C ASP A 256 -0.81 -7.63 9.37
N TRP A 257 -1.88 -7.26 8.66
CA TRP A 257 -3.18 -7.92 8.71
C TRP A 257 -3.47 -8.79 7.49
N VAL A 258 -2.87 -8.47 6.35
CA VAL A 258 -3.08 -9.21 5.09
C VAL A 258 -1.94 -10.20 4.88
N SER A 259 -2.28 -11.46 4.70
CA SER A 259 -1.33 -12.54 4.47
C SER A 259 -1.82 -13.50 3.40
N LEU A 260 -0.96 -14.44 2.99
CA LEU A 260 -1.34 -15.60 2.19
C LEU A 260 -1.37 -16.84 3.08
N GLN A 261 -2.53 -17.45 3.25
CA GLN A 261 -2.70 -18.69 3.99
C GLN A 261 -3.22 -19.77 3.04
N ASP A 262 -2.54 -20.92 3.00
CA ASP A 262 -2.85 -22.00 2.07
C ASP A 262 -2.98 -21.53 0.59
N GLY A 263 -2.17 -20.57 0.19
CA GLY A 263 -2.18 -19.98 -1.14
C GLY A 263 -3.43 -19.17 -1.47
N LYS A 264 -4.06 -18.57 -0.48
CA LYS A 264 -5.21 -17.66 -0.61
C LYS A 264 -5.00 -16.42 0.24
N PRO A 265 -5.53 -15.25 -0.18
CA PRO A 265 -5.53 -14.07 0.67
C PRO A 265 -6.30 -14.33 1.97
N ALA A 266 -5.72 -13.96 3.08
CA ALA A 266 -6.30 -14.02 4.42
C ALA A 266 -6.16 -12.67 5.10
N LEU A 267 -7.23 -12.20 5.72
CA LEU A 267 -7.26 -11.00 6.54
C LEU A 267 -7.38 -11.42 8.01
N ASP A 268 -6.48 -10.92 8.85
CA ASP A 268 -6.57 -11.09 10.30
C ASP A 268 -7.66 -10.17 10.87
N GLU A 269 -8.90 -10.66 10.83
CA GLU A 269 -10.06 -9.91 11.32
C GLU A 269 -10.01 -9.64 12.82
N ASP A 270 -9.36 -10.51 13.60
CA ASP A 270 -9.23 -10.32 15.04
C ASP A 270 -8.29 -9.14 15.35
N ALA A 271 -7.20 -9.00 14.58
CA ALA A 271 -6.31 -7.85 14.66
C ALA A 271 -7.02 -6.56 14.28
N VAL A 272 -7.84 -6.56 13.21
CA VAL A 272 -8.66 -5.41 12.80
C VAL A 272 -9.62 -5.00 13.92
N ARG A 273 -10.34 -5.96 14.50
CA ARG A 273 -11.29 -5.70 15.62
C ARG A 273 -10.58 -5.20 16.87
N ALA A 274 -9.38 -5.73 17.16
CA ALA A 274 -8.57 -5.28 18.28
C ALA A 274 -8.11 -3.83 18.09
N PHE A 275 -7.66 -3.48 16.90
CA PHE A 275 -7.26 -2.12 16.54
C PHE A 275 -8.39 -1.11 16.77
N VAL A 276 -9.61 -1.41 16.29
CA VAL A 276 -10.78 -0.55 16.50
C VAL A 276 -11.13 -0.42 17.98
N LYS A 277 -11.00 -1.49 18.77
CA LYS A 277 -11.21 -1.42 20.24
C LYS A 277 -10.16 -0.55 20.93
N ASP A 278 -8.93 -0.58 20.46
CA ASP A 278 -7.86 0.27 21.00
C ASP A 278 -8.10 1.75 20.65
N LEU A 279 -8.54 2.05 19.42
CA LEU A 279 -8.94 3.40 19.04
C LEU A 279 -10.10 3.92 19.92
N LYS A 280 -11.14 3.08 20.14
CA LYS A 280 -12.21 3.40 21.08
C LYS A 280 -11.65 3.74 22.45
N LYS A 281 -10.79 2.91 23.02
CA LYS A 281 -10.20 3.13 24.33
C LYS A 281 -9.36 4.41 24.37
N GLN A 282 -8.68 4.73 23.29
CA GLN A 282 -7.79 5.88 23.20
C GLN A 282 -8.57 7.18 23.02
N TYR A 283 -9.61 7.21 22.19
CA TYR A 283 -10.24 8.45 21.74
C TYR A 283 -11.65 8.70 22.30
N ASP A 284 -12.43 7.66 22.64
CA ASP A 284 -13.76 7.89 23.23
C ASP A 284 -13.65 8.66 24.56
N PRO A 285 -14.33 9.80 24.72
CA PRO A 285 -14.27 10.58 25.95
C PRO A 285 -15.08 9.93 27.07
N LYS A 286 -16.19 9.26 26.74
CA LYS A 286 -17.10 8.65 27.72
C LYS A 286 -16.40 7.58 28.55
N GLY A 287 -16.43 7.74 29.87
CA GLY A 287 -15.82 6.82 30.84
C GLY A 287 -14.39 7.18 31.24
N LYS A 288 -13.72 8.10 30.52
CA LYS A 288 -12.40 8.62 30.93
C LYS A 288 -12.49 9.54 32.12
N THR A 289 -11.39 9.65 32.84
CA THR A 289 -11.23 10.62 33.94
C THR A 289 -10.45 11.81 33.43
N TYR A 290 -11.00 13.00 33.72
CA TYR A 290 -10.42 14.29 33.39
C TYR A 290 -10.15 15.08 34.69
N VAL A 291 -9.09 15.87 34.69
CA VAL A 291 -8.83 16.83 35.76
C VAL A 291 -9.49 18.15 35.39
N PHE A 292 -10.42 18.57 36.21
CA PHE A 292 -11.12 19.85 36.06
C PHE A 292 -10.55 20.85 37.05
N HIS A 293 -10.18 22.01 36.54
CA HIS A 293 -9.73 23.16 37.36
C HIS A 293 -10.94 24.03 37.72
N THR A 294 -11.21 24.10 39.01
CA THR A 294 -12.44 24.76 39.53
C THR A 294 -12.29 26.27 39.66
N SER A 295 -13.43 26.98 39.70
CA SER A 295 -13.46 28.44 39.95
C SER A 295 -12.87 28.88 41.30
N LEU A 296 -12.64 27.95 42.20
CA LEU A 296 -11.98 28.19 43.49
C LEU A 296 -10.49 27.77 43.49
N ASP A 297 -9.86 27.69 42.31
CA ASP A 297 -8.43 27.40 42.15
C ASP A 297 -8.00 26.05 42.73
N ALA A 298 -8.81 25.01 42.52
CA ALA A 298 -8.49 23.64 42.90
C ALA A 298 -8.73 22.66 41.76
N ASN A 299 -8.10 21.49 41.81
CA ASN A 299 -8.26 20.46 40.83
C ASN A 299 -9.13 19.32 41.37
N VAL A 300 -10.10 18.88 40.57
CA VAL A 300 -10.93 17.71 40.85
C VAL A 300 -10.87 16.71 39.72
N SER A 301 -10.80 15.42 40.04
CA SER A 301 -10.76 14.35 39.05
C SER A 301 -12.14 13.76 38.82
N LEU A 302 -12.67 13.91 37.61
CA LEU A 302 -14.05 13.56 37.29
C LEU A 302 -14.15 12.59 36.10
N LYS A 303 -15.07 11.62 36.22
CA LYS A 303 -15.41 10.76 35.08
C LYS A 303 -16.33 11.46 34.09
N CYS A 304 -16.00 11.40 32.83
CA CYS A 304 -16.90 11.81 31.77
C CYS A 304 -18.04 10.79 31.64
N LYS A 305 -19.27 11.24 31.84
CA LYS A 305 -20.49 10.43 31.81
C LYS A 305 -21.31 10.65 30.53
N SER A 306 -21.10 11.79 29.90
CA SER A 306 -21.69 12.16 28.62
C SER A 306 -20.59 12.24 27.54
N GLY A 307 -21.00 12.40 26.31
CA GLY A 307 -20.07 12.42 25.19
C GLY A 307 -20.36 11.26 24.25
N TRP A 308 -19.67 11.27 23.14
CA TRP A 308 -19.84 10.23 22.14
C TRP A 308 -19.20 8.90 22.59
N GLU A 309 -19.75 7.83 22.07
CA GLU A 309 -19.29 6.47 22.29
C GLU A 309 -19.29 5.73 20.95
N SER A 310 -18.12 5.35 20.47
CA SER A 310 -18.01 4.57 19.25
C SER A 310 -18.58 3.16 19.41
N ASP A 311 -19.19 2.63 18.37
CA ASP A 311 -19.61 1.23 18.27
C ASP A 311 -18.50 0.40 17.66
N ALA A 312 -17.54 -0.02 18.49
CA ALA A 312 -16.36 -0.75 18.04
C ALA A 312 -16.66 -2.12 17.39
N GLU A 313 -17.79 -2.75 17.73
CA GLU A 313 -18.20 -4.00 17.07
C GLU A 313 -18.63 -3.72 15.64
N LYS A 314 -19.57 -2.78 15.47
CA LYS A 314 -20.06 -2.40 14.16
C LYS A 314 -18.95 -1.81 13.30
N GLU A 315 -18.11 -0.94 13.84
CA GLU A 315 -16.99 -0.34 13.12
C GLU A 315 -15.95 -1.37 12.68
N GLY A 316 -15.66 -2.37 13.53
CA GLY A 316 -14.78 -3.46 13.15
C GLY A 316 -15.28 -4.25 11.95
N GLU A 317 -16.59 -4.52 11.88
CA GLU A 317 -17.20 -5.19 10.73
C GLU A 317 -17.18 -4.33 9.46
N GLU A 318 -17.48 -3.03 9.60
CA GLU A 318 -17.44 -2.08 8.48
C GLU A 318 -16.01 -1.90 7.95
N LEU A 319 -15.01 -1.80 8.83
CA LEU A 319 -13.61 -1.70 8.44
C LEU A 319 -13.14 -2.95 7.69
N ILE A 320 -13.48 -4.15 8.17
CA ILE A 320 -13.18 -5.41 7.46
C ILE A 320 -13.79 -5.42 6.06
N ALA A 321 -15.04 -4.97 5.91
CA ALA A 321 -15.69 -4.89 4.61
C ALA A 321 -14.97 -3.90 3.68
N LEU A 322 -14.63 -2.71 4.16
CA LEU A 322 -13.90 -1.69 3.40
C LEU A 322 -12.51 -2.16 2.95
N ILE A 323 -11.79 -2.87 3.81
CA ILE A 323 -10.49 -3.46 3.45
C ILE A 323 -10.68 -4.47 2.31
N ARG A 324 -11.68 -5.35 2.41
CA ARG A 324 -11.96 -6.35 1.38
C ARG A 324 -12.39 -5.78 0.03
N GLU A 325 -12.98 -4.59 0.04
CA GLU A 325 -13.34 -3.83 -1.16
C GLU A 325 -12.17 -3.02 -1.72
N GLY A 326 -11.06 -2.90 -0.99
CA GLY A 326 -9.96 -2.00 -1.36
C GLY A 326 -10.37 -0.54 -1.34
N ALA A 327 -11.26 -0.16 -0.40
CA ALA A 327 -11.87 1.16 -0.37
C ALA A 327 -10.86 2.26 -0.06
N VAL A 328 -11.01 3.40 -0.73
CA VAL A 328 -10.32 4.66 -0.42
C VAL A 328 -11.40 5.66 -0.01
N THR A 329 -11.45 5.99 1.30
CA THR A 329 -12.55 6.81 1.83
C THR A 329 -12.14 7.54 3.10
N GLU A 330 -12.86 8.66 3.34
CA GLU A 330 -12.83 9.39 4.61
C GLU A 330 -14.15 9.14 5.34
N ARG A 331 -14.10 8.91 6.66
CA ARG A 331 -15.29 8.64 7.44
C ARG A 331 -15.13 8.93 8.93
N GLN A 332 -16.26 9.01 9.60
CA GLN A 332 -16.32 8.93 11.05
C GLN A 332 -16.61 7.50 11.49
N PRO A 333 -16.16 7.07 12.68
CA PRO A 333 -16.48 5.73 13.19
C PRO A 333 -17.97 5.58 13.48
N ALA A 334 -18.47 4.38 13.37
CA ALA A 334 -19.83 4.05 13.81
C ALA A 334 -20.00 4.42 15.30
N SER A 335 -21.12 5.07 15.63
CA SER A 335 -21.39 5.55 16.98
C SER A 335 -22.66 4.95 17.57
N LYS A 336 -22.61 4.63 18.86
CA LYS A 336 -23.78 4.24 19.66
C LYS A 336 -24.61 5.44 20.11
N THR A 337 -23.98 6.62 20.19
CA THR A 337 -24.65 7.87 20.55
C THR A 337 -25.27 8.50 19.32
N LYS A 338 -26.58 8.66 19.35
CA LYS A 338 -27.31 9.40 18.31
C LYS A 338 -27.31 10.89 18.68
N ASP A 339 -26.81 11.68 17.77
CA ASP A 339 -27.11 13.12 17.61
C ASP A 339 -26.79 14.08 18.73
N TYR A 340 -26.13 13.71 19.82
CA TYR A 340 -25.73 14.74 20.75
C TYR A 340 -24.25 14.71 21.04
N VAL A 341 -23.74 15.78 20.72
CA VAL A 341 -22.94 16.59 21.57
C VAL A 341 -21.66 16.00 21.96
N PHE A 342 -20.83 16.52 21.29
CA PHE A 342 -19.41 16.41 21.41
C PHE A 342 -18.90 17.04 22.69
N PHE A 343 -18.67 16.19 23.68
CA PHE A 343 -17.56 16.45 24.55
C PHE A 343 -16.37 15.72 23.94
N ASP A 344 -15.51 16.49 23.33
CA ASP A 344 -14.28 15.99 22.69
C ASP A 344 -13.12 15.78 23.69
N GLY A 345 -13.41 15.91 24.99
CA GLY A 345 -12.43 15.89 26.07
C GLY A 345 -12.08 17.27 26.57
N THR A 346 -12.57 18.33 25.94
CA THR A 346 -12.42 19.72 26.40
C THR A 346 -13.75 20.28 26.86
N ILE A 347 -13.78 20.94 28.04
CA ILE A 347 -14.99 21.56 28.56
C ILE A 347 -15.30 22.86 27.80
N GLY A 348 -14.30 23.39 27.10
CA GLY A 348 -14.40 24.64 26.38
C GLY A 348 -14.51 25.85 27.33
N ASP A 349 -15.00 26.94 26.78
CA ASP A 349 -15.15 28.24 27.47
C ASP A 349 -16.56 28.52 27.96
N SER A 350 -17.49 27.60 27.74
CA SER A 350 -18.92 27.74 28.07
C SER A 350 -19.42 26.49 28.77
N TYR A 351 -19.67 26.56 30.07
CA TYR A 351 -20.09 25.41 30.88
C TYR A 351 -20.80 25.84 32.18
N ALA A 352 -21.55 24.92 32.78
CA ALA A 352 -22.09 25.05 34.10
C ALA A 352 -21.23 24.26 35.10
N GLU A 353 -20.56 24.93 36.00
CA GLU A 353 -19.79 24.37 37.10
C GLU A 353 -20.69 24.27 38.34
N VAL A 354 -20.94 23.04 38.79
CA VAL A 354 -21.86 22.73 39.87
C VAL A 354 -21.08 22.22 41.08
N ASP A 355 -20.69 23.10 41.96
CA ASP A 355 -20.01 22.77 43.21
C ASP A 355 -21.00 22.20 44.22
N LEU A 356 -21.07 20.88 44.30
CA LEU A 356 -21.97 20.14 45.19
C LEU A 356 -21.57 20.26 46.68
N THR A 357 -20.30 20.55 46.98
CA THR A 357 -19.81 20.74 48.35
C THR A 357 -20.36 22.05 48.92
N ASN A 358 -20.19 23.12 48.19
CA ASN A 358 -20.61 24.45 48.62
C ASN A 358 -22.04 24.81 48.21
N GLN A 359 -22.71 23.94 47.42
CA GLN A 359 -24.06 24.18 46.86
C GLN A 359 -24.12 25.48 46.07
N HIS A 360 -23.06 25.74 45.29
CA HIS A 360 -22.88 26.97 44.53
C HIS A 360 -22.54 26.63 43.07
N MET A 361 -23.15 27.35 42.11
CA MET A 361 -22.96 27.20 40.68
C MET A 361 -22.25 28.41 40.10
N TYR A 362 -21.21 28.17 39.32
CA TYR A 362 -20.58 29.14 38.44
C TYR A 362 -20.99 28.83 37.01
N PHE A 363 -21.52 29.80 36.29
CA PHE A 363 -21.96 29.59 34.92
C PHE A 363 -21.15 30.46 33.97
N TYR A 364 -20.30 29.80 33.19
CA TYR A 364 -19.45 30.43 32.18
C TYR A 364 -20.13 30.39 30.83
N TYR A 365 -19.99 31.46 30.06
CA TYR A 365 -20.46 31.57 28.69
C TYR A 365 -19.49 32.42 27.87
N GLN A 366 -18.91 31.85 26.81
CA GLN A 366 -17.90 32.49 25.95
C GLN A 366 -16.69 33.04 26.74
N GLY A 367 -16.21 32.24 27.70
CA GLY A 367 -15.03 32.56 28.51
C GLY A 367 -15.29 33.49 29.70
N GLU A 368 -16.48 34.05 29.81
CA GLU A 368 -16.83 35.00 30.88
C GLU A 368 -17.73 34.35 31.94
N LEU A 369 -17.51 34.65 33.20
CA LEU A 369 -18.41 34.27 34.27
C LEU A 369 -19.72 35.11 34.17
N LEU A 370 -20.72 34.54 33.48
CA LEU A 370 -21.98 35.23 33.20
C LEU A 370 -22.85 35.38 34.44
N LEU A 371 -22.89 34.39 35.30
CA LEU A 371 -23.60 34.43 36.57
C LEU A 371 -23.06 33.39 37.55
N GLU A 372 -23.34 33.65 38.83
CA GLU A 372 -23.18 32.67 39.90
C GLU A 372 -24.46 32.61 40.73
N THR A 373 -24.72 31.48 41.37
CA THR A 373 -25.94 31.33 42.20
C THR A 373 -25.85 30.11 43.11
N ASP A 374 -26.42 30.26 44.30
CA ASP A 374 -26.69 29.12 45.15
C ASP A 374 -27.80 28.24 44.57
N PHE A 375 -27.70 26.95 44.77
CA PHE A 375 -28.69 25.95 44.35
C PHE A 375 -28.99 24.93 45.47
N VAL A 376 -29.93 24.03 45.24
CA VAL A 376 -30.14 22.86 46.11
C VAL A 376 -30.04 21.59 45.24
N SER A 377 -29.08 20.75 45.57
CA SER A 377 -28.88 19.45 44.92
C SER A 377 -29.76 18.34 45.51
N GLY A 378 -29.51 17.10 45.12
CA GLY A 378 -30.21 15.91 45.57
C GLY A 378 -30.06 15.65 47.08
N ASP A 379 -31.13 15.12 47.70
CA ASP A 379 -31.23 14.82 49.13
C ASP A 379 -30.34 13.66 49.54
N VAL A 380 -29.32 13.94 50.34
CA VAL A 380 -28.34 12.95 50.78
C VAL A 380 -28.96 11.93 51.75
N ALA A 381 -29.81 12.43 52.71
CA ALA A 381 -30.41 11.55 53.70
C ALA A 381 -31.37 10.53 53.06
N SER A 382 -32.01 10.90 51.96
CA SER A 382 -32.91 10.03 51.20
C SER A 382 -32.20 9.20 50.11
N GLY A 383 -30.88 9.31 49.98
CA GLY A 383 -30.10 8.59 48.98
C GLY A 383 -30.25 9.12 47.54
N HIS A 384 -30.71 10.35 47.39
CA HIS A 384 -30.96 11.00 46.11
C HIS A 384 -29.83 11.97 45.68
N SER A 385 -28.60 11.75 46.13
CA SER A 385 -27.48 12.65 45.82
C SER A 385 -27.34 12.90 44.33
N THR A 386 -27.08 14.12 43.93
CA THR A 386 -26.68 14.46 42.56
C THR A 386 -25.33 13.80 42.27
N PRO A 387 -25.20 12.99 41.20
CA PRO A 387 -23.97 12.29 40.93
C PRO A 387 -22.89 13.20 40.37
N GLU A 388 -21.65 12.95 40.77
CA GLU A 388 -20.47 13.62 40.23
C GLU A 388 -20.14 13.16 38.80
N GLY A 389 -19.57 14.04 38.01
CA GLY A 389 -19.13 13.76 36.67
C GLY A 389 -19.16 14.94 35.73
N ILE A 390 -18.68 14.74 34.54
CA ILE A 390 -18.80 15.65 33.42
C ILE A 390 -19.95 15.16 32.55
N TYR A 391 -20.91 16.02 32.34
CA TYR A 391 -22.17 15.77 31.66
C TYR A 391 -22.38 16.78 30.53
N ALA A 392 -23.39 16.53 29.70
CA ALA A 392 -23.87 17.50 28.73
C ALA A 392 -25.40 17.58 28.76
N VAL A 393 -25.94 18.78 28.56
CA VAL A 393 -27.37 18.97 28.42
C VAL A 393 -27.90 18.20 27.23
N THR A 394 -28.88 17.33 27.42
CA THR A 394 -29.43 16.48 26.38
C THR A 394 -30.48 17.17 25.50
N TYR A 395 -31.28 18.04 26.11
CA TYR A 395 -32.24 18.91 25.45
C TYR A 395 -32.67 20.03 26.44
N LYS A 396 -33.45 20.99 25.97
CA LYS A 396 -34.09 21.97 26.85
C LYS A 396 -35.57 22.08 26.53
N GLN A 397 -36.38 22.32 27.57
CA GLN A 397 -37.82 22.45 27.42
C GLN A 397 -38.39 23.47 28.41
N LYS A 398 -39.35 24.29 27.95
CA LYS A 398 -40.14 25.17 28.84
C LYS A 398 -41.39 24.47 29.32
N ASP A 399 -41.85 24.89 30.49
CA ASP A 399 -43.16 24.56 31.05
C ASP A 399 -43.42 23.06 31.08
N ARG A 400 -42.61 22.36 31.86
CA ARG A 400 -42.65 20.90 31.98
C ARG A 400 -43.11 20.47 33.36
N ILE A 401 -43.89 19.39 33.40
CA ILE A 401 -44.21 18.70 34.65
C ILE A 401 -43.19 17.53 34.79
N LEU A 402 -42.36 17.60 35.84
CA LEU A 402 -41.47 16.50 36.22
C LEU A 402 -42.24 15.55 37.14
N ARG A 403 -42.19 14.25 36.81
CA ARG A 403 -42.88 13.19 37.55
C ARG A 403 -41.89 12.14 38.01
N GLY A 404 -42.01 11.76 39.27
CA GLY A 404 -41.37 10.62 39.87
C GLY A 404 -42.39 9.71 40.57
N PRO A 405 -41.94 8.63 41.25
CA PRO A 405 -42.83 7.70 41.94
C PRO A 405 -43.72 8.40 43.00
N ASP A 406 -43.22 9.47 43.63
CA ASP A 406 -43.79 10.14 44.79
C ASP A 406 -43.89 11.66 44.63
N TYR A 407 -43.62 12.22 43.45
CA TYR A 407 -43.70 13.64 43.21
C TYR A 407 -44.23 13.99 41.81
N GLU A 408 -44.87 15.18 41.74
CA GLU A 408 -45.19 15.88 40.50
C GLU A 408 -44.87 17.35 40.70
N SER A 409 -43.95 17.91 39.90
CA SER A 409 -43.47 19.27 40.05
C SER A 409 -43.46 19.99 38.72
N PHE A 410 -44.13 21.14 38.63
CA PHE A 410 -44.08 22.03 37.49
C PHE A 410 -42.82 22.88 37.53
N VAL A 411 -42.10 22.97 36.38
CA VAL A 411 -40.91 23.79 36.18
C VAL A 411 -41.05 24.60 34.91
N HIS A 412 -40.58 25.85 34.93
CA HIS A 412 -40.62 26.72 33.76
C HIS A 412 -39.46 26.44 32.80
N TYR A 413 -38.30 26.02 33.31
CA TYR A 413 -37.06 25.79 32.56
C TYR A 413 -36.46 24.46 32.94
N TRP A 414 -36.51 23.50 32.02
CA TRP A 414 -35.97 22.15 32.19
C TRP A 414 -34.78 21.91 31.27
N MET A 415 -33.63 21.54 31.81
CA MET A 415 -32.37 21.28 31.10
C MET A 415 -31.75 20.00 31.65
N PRO A 416 -32.20 18.80 31.19
CA PRO A 416 -31.65 17.52 31.65
C PRO A 416 -30.25 17.31 31.12
N PHE A 417 -29.36 16.74 31.96
CA PHE A 417 -27.99 16.45 31.61
C PHE A 417 -27.58 14.98 31.85
N TYR A 418 -28.29 14.23 32.69
CA TYR A 418 -27.98 12.83 32.95
C TYR A 418 -29.22 12.06 33.45
N GLY A 419 -29.65 11.04 32.68
CA GLY A 419 -30.83 10.25 33.04
C GLY A 419 -32.04 11.11 33.32
N GLY A 420 -32.54 11.08 34.56
CA GLY A 420 -33.62 11.93 35.03
C GLY A 420 -33.19 13.23 35.73
N TYR A 421 -31.87 13.49 35.79
CA TYR A 421 -31.32 14.67 36.48
C TYR A 421 -31.14 15.84 35.50
N GLY A 422 -31.44 17.05 35.98
CA GLY A 422 -31.34 18.27 35.19
C GLY A 422 -31.21 19.52 36.03
N LEU A 423 -30.88 20.63 35.36
CA LEU A 423 -30.96 21.98 35.89
C LEU A 423 -32.39 22.49 35.69
N HIS A 424 -33.02 23.00 36.72
CA HIS A 424 -34.37 23.59 36.60
C HIS A 424 -34.69 24.59 37.72
N ASP A 425 -35.67 25.44 37.48
CA ASP A 425 -36.19 26.33 38.49
C ASP A 425 -36.99 25.58 39.57
N ALA A 426 -36.94 26.05 40.80
CA ALA A 426 -37.70 25.49 41.91
C ALA A 426 -38.45 26.60 42.64
N THR A 427 -39.60 27.02 42.07
CA THR A 427 -40.41 28.13 42.56
C THR A 427 -41.03 27.88 43.94
N TRP A 428 -41.09 26.64 44.38
CA TRP A 428 -41.55 26.21 45.71
C TRP A 428 -40.53 26.46 46.84
N ARG A 429 -39.22 26.72 46.45
CA ARG A 429 -38.15 26.97 47.41
C ARG A 429 -37.98 28.48 47.65
N ARG A 430 -37.78 28.83 48.91
CA ARG A 430 -37.51 30.24 49.33
C ARG A 430 -36.05 30.52 49.64
N ALA A 431 -35.27 29.41 49.82
CA ALA A 431 -33.84 29.47 50.12
C ALA A 431 -33.10 28.45 49.30
N PHE A 432 -31.86 28.77 48.96
CA PHE A 432 -30.94 27.92 48.22
C PHE A 432 -29.57 27.93 48.90
N GLY A 433 -28.74 26.92 48.61
CA GLY A 433 -27.39 26.81 49.14
C GLY A 433 -27.31 26.18 50.55
N GLY A 434 -26.14 26.28 51.12
CA GLY A 434 -25.83 25.80 52.47
C GLY A 434 -26.02 24.30 52.65
N THR A 435 -26.67 23.91 53.76
CA THR A 435 -26.84 22.48 54.11
C THR A 435 -28.23 21.93 53.79
N ILE A 436 -29.06 22.66 53.03
CA ILE A 436 -30.44 22.27 52.70
C ILE A 436 -30.50 20.89 52.05
N TYR A 437 -29.57 20.60 51.14
CA TYR A 437 -29.49 19.35 50.40
C TYR A 437 -29.30 18.12 51.30
N LYS A 438 -28.82 18.29 52.54
CA LYS A 438 -28.53 17.15 53.42
C LYS A 438 -29.81 16.41 53.86
N THR A 439 -30.94 17.13 54.04
CA THR A 439 -32.19 16.57 54.56
C THR A 439 -33.47 17.10 53.90
N ASN A 440 -33.35 18.07 52.98
CA ASN A 440 -34.44 18.66 52.22
C ASN A 440 -34.00 19.00 50.79
N GLY A 441 -33.27 18.09 50.19
CA GLY A 441 -32.78 18.18 48.84
C GLY A 441 -33.86 17.91 47.79
N SER A 442 -33.40 17.74 46.54
CA SER A 442 -34.22 17.27 45.43
C SER A 442 -34.11 15.77 45.27
N HIS A 443 -34.76 15.18 44.26
CA HIS A 443 -34.56 13.78 43.84
C HIS A 443 -33.32 13.60 42.93
N GLY A 444 -32.33 14.50 43.06
CA GLY A 444 -31.06 14.47 42.32
C GLY A 444 -30.86 15.59 41.31
N CYS A 445 -31.90 16.35 41.01
CA CYS A 445 -31.80 17.53 40.16
C CYS A 445 -31.12 18.71 40.88
N VAL A 446 -30.61 19.65 40.11
CA VAL A 446 -30.07 20.94 40.60
C VAL A 446 -31.17 21.99 40.55
N ASN A 447 -31.71 22.30 41.71
CA ASN A 447 -32.80 23.27 41.90
C ASN A 447 -32.25 24.68 41.95
N LEU A 448 -32.69 25.56 41.05
CA LEU A 448 -32.21 26.92 40.87
C LEU A 448 -33.30 27.95 41.20
N PRO A 449 -32.91 29.17 41.59
CA PRO A 449 -33.83 30.31 41.58
C PRO A 449 -34.40 30.57 40.19
N LEU A 450 -35.70 30.86 40.06
CA LEU A 450 -36.40 31.02 38.78
C LEU A 450 -35.67 31.96 37.80
N LYS A 451 -35.25 33.14 38.26
CA LYS A 451 -34.55 34.11 37.38
C LYS A 451 -33.19 33.60 36.89
N LYS A 452 -32.50 32.82 37.71
CA LYS A 452 -31.20 32.24 37.36
C LYS A 452 -31.37 31.09 36.35
N ALA A 453 -32.35 30.22 36.58
CA ALA A 453 -32.71 29.18 35.63
C ALA A 453 -33.13 29.76 34.25
N GLU A 454 -33.85 30.88 34.24
CA GLU A 454 -34.20 31.60 33.02
C GLU A 454 -32.97 32.09 32.24
N GLN A 455 -32.01 32.69 32.97
CA GLN A 455 -30.77 33.20 32.35
C GLN A 455 -29.95 32.06 31.74
N ILE A 456 -29.74 30.98 32.50
CA ILE A 456 -29.04 29.76 32.04
C ILE A 456 -29.74 29.18 30.84
N TYR A 457 -31.06 29.03 30.85
CA TYR A 457 -31.85 28.45 29.77
C TYR A 457 -31.68 29.19 28.43
N LYS A 458 -31.45 30.51 28.46
CA LYS A 458 -31.25 31.32 27.26
C LYS A 458 -29.91 31.03 26.58
N CYS A 459 -28.89 30.62 27.34
CA CYS A 459 -27.53 30.35 26.85
C CYS A 459 -27.26 28.88 26.56
N VAL A 460 -27.94 27.99 27.28
CA VAL A 460 -27.74 26.55 27.16
C VAL A 460 -28.38 26.02 25.89
N GLU A 461 -27.66 25.17 25.17
CA GLU A 461 -28.16 24.34 24.06
C GLU A 461 -27.87 22.86 24.33
N THR A 462 -28.42 21.98 23.47
CA THR A 462 -28.05 20.56 23.51
C THR A 462 -26.53 20.47 23.39
N GLY A 463 -25.90 19.78 24.38
CA GLY A 463 -24.48 19.67 24.45
C GLY A 463 -23.72 20.57 25.39
N PHE A 464 -24.37 21.47 25.88
CA PHE A 464 -23.76 22.38 26.85
C PHE A 464 -23.17 21.58 28.03
N PRO A 465 -21.88 21.72 28.36
CA PRO A 465 -21.24 20.96 29.42
C PRO A 465 -21.79 21.32 30.81
N VAL A 466 -21.97 20.29 31.66
CA VAL A 466 -22.34 20.42 33.05
C VAL A 466 -21.36 19.62 33.89
N VAL A 467 -20.58 20.28 34.73
CA VAL A 467 -19.54 19.68 35.57
C VAL A 467 -20.01 19.65 37.01
N CYS A 468 -20.30 18.46 37.54
CA CYS A 468 -20.77 18.30 38.93
C CYS A 468 -19.66 17.64 39.75
N TYR A 469 -19.29 18.25 40.86
CA TYR A 469 -18.21 17.73 41.69
C TYR A 469 -18.41 18.02 43.19
N HIS A 470 -17.75 17.21 44.03
CA HIS A 470 -17.43 17.53 45.38
C HIS A 470 -15.92 17.71 45.53
N TYR A 471 -15.50 18.58 46.40
CA TYR A 471 -14.12 18.58 46.84
C TYR A 471 -13.85 17.38 47.72
N PRO A 472 -12.69 16.72 47.60
CA PRO A 472 -12.26 15.67 48.52
C PRO A 472 -12.22 16.24 49.95
N GLU A 473 -12.40 15.35 50.93
CA GLU A 473 -12.36 15.75 52.33
C GLU A 473 -11.09 16.52 52.68
N GLY A 474 -11.23 17.68 53.34
CA GLY A 474 -10.11 18.55 53.68
C GLY A 474 -9.47 19.32 52.53
N GLN A 475 -10.05 19.30 51.31
CA GLN A 475 -9.54 20.01 50.14
C GLN A 475 -10.49 21.11 49.61
N ASN A 476 -11.58 21.40 50.35
CA ASN A 476 -12.47 22.49 49.96
C ASN A 476 -11.78 23.85 50.18
N PRO A 477 -11.52 24.62 49.11
CA PRO A 477 -10.82 25.92 49.24
C PRO A 477 -11.51 26.92 50.18
N LYS A 478 -12.83 26.94 50.20
CA LYS A 478 -13.58 27.81 51.13
C LYS A 478 -13.37 27.43 52.61
N GLU A 479 -13.35 26.15 52.90
CA GLU A 479 -13.04 25.65 54.26
C GLU A 479 -11.60 25.94 54.65
N LEU A 480 -10.65 25.72 53.73
CA LEU A 480 -9.24 25.99 53.95
C LEU A 480 -8.97 27.47 54.19
N GLN A 481 -9.61 28.35 53.39
CA GLN A 481 -9.53 29.80 53.59
C GLN A 481 -10.16 30.24 54.90
N ALA A 482 -11.30 29.67 55.26
CA ALA A 482 -11.94 29.97 56.55
C ALA A 482 -11.07 29.52 57.76
N LEU A 483 -10.44 28.33 57.66
CA LEU A 483 -9.53 27.86 58.67
C LEU A 483 -8.27 28.74 58.77
N ALA A 484 -7.72 29.16 57.66
CA ALA A 484 -6.57 30.08 57.63
C ALA A 484 -6.92 31.43 58.24
N ALA A 485 -8.07 32.00 57.86
CA ALA A 485 -8.53 33.27 58.43
C ALA A 485 -8.83 33.15 59.94
N ALA A 486 -9.38 32.04 60.41
CA ALA A 486 -9.58 31.79 61.82
C ALA A 486 -8.26 31.68 62.59
N ALA A 487 -7.28 30.99 62.02
CA ALA A 487 -5.94 30.88 62.60
C ALA A 487 -5.19 32.23 62.65
N GLU A 488 -5.35 33.06 61.63
CA GLU A 488 -4.83 34.43 61.62
C GLU A 488 -5.50 35.29 62.67
N ALA A 489 -6.82 35.23 62.82
CA ALA A 489 -7.58 35.96 63.84
C ALA A 489 -7.18 35.53 65.25
N GLU A 490 -6.99 34.25 65.51
CA GLU A 490 -6.51 33.71 66.78
C GLU A 490 -5.06 34.19 67.06
N ALA A 491 -4.19 34.20 66.05
CA ALA A 491 -2.83 34.69 66.18
C ALA A 491 -2.79 36.20 66.52
N VAL A 492 -3.65 37.01 65.90
CA VAL A 492 -3.81 38.45 66.19
C VAL A 492 -4.34 38.64 67.62
N GLY A 493 -5.38 37.87 68.02
CA GLY A 493 -5.92 37.94 69.36
C GLY A 493 -4.90 37.56 70.44
N LEU A 494 -4.04 36.55 70.17
CA LEU A 494 -2.95 36.19 71.08
C LEU A 494 -1.83 37.26 71.14
N ALA A 495 -1.57 37.95 70.02
CA ALA A 495 -0.61 39.02 69.95
C ALA A 495 -1.11 40.26 70.71
N GLU A 496 -2.42 40.62 70.66
CA GLU A 496 -3.05 41.70 71.39
C GLU A 496 -3.11 41.36 72.89
N ALA A 497 -3.47 40.17 73.29
CA ALA A 497 -3.44 39.71 74.67
C ALA A 497 -2.04 39.67 75.25
N GLY A 498 -1.05 39.34 74.48
CA GLY A 498 0.37 39.42 74.85
C GLY A 498 0.89 40.85 75.03
N ALA A 499 0.35 41.81 74.27
CA ALA A 499 0.71 43.21 74.35
C ALA A 499 0.04 43.88 75.59
N GLU A 500 -1.19 43.49 75.95
CA GLU A 500 -1.85 43.97 77.20
C GLU A 500 -1.16 43.40 78.45
N GLY A 501 -0.73 42.13 78.47
CA GLY A 501 0.05 41.50 79.54
C GLY A 501 1.46 42.07 79.72
N ALA A 502 2.08 42.63 78.65
CA ALA A 502 3.37 43.32 78.72
C ALA A 502 3.29 44.78 79.23
N ALA A 503 2.11 45.41 79.18
CA ALA A 503 1.85 46.77 79.69
C ALA A 503 1.69 46.82 81.21
N GLU A 504 1.26 45.70 81.88
CA GLU A 504 1.08 45.69 83.36
C GLU A 504 2.35 45.34 84.18
N ASN A 505 3.49 44.88 83.53
CA ASN A 505 4.72 44.51 84.26
C ASN A 505 5.90 45.45 84.08
N GLY A 506 5.66 46.70 83.71
CA GLY A 506 6.71 47.68 83.41
C GLY A 506 6.92 48.80 84.40
N THR A 507 6.98 48.51 85.72
CA THR A 507 7.57 49.47 86.72
C THR A 507 8.32 48.64 87.77
N GLU A 508 9.60 48.59 87.70
CA GLU A 508 10.61 48.81 88.74
C GLU A 508 11.99 48.29 88.34
N ALA A 509 12.92 49.22 88.60
CA ALA A 509 14.35 49.08 88.92
C ALA A 509 15.42 49.26 87.86
N ALA A 510 15.88 50.38 87.91
CA ALA A 510 17.16 51.05 87.89
C ALA A 510 18.45 50.25 87.80
N ALA A 511 19.28 50.83 86.97
CA ALA A 511 20.76 51.02 87.07
C ALA A 511 21.72 49.83 87.36
N GLY A 512 22.61 49.64 86.47
CA GLY A 512 23.78 48.89 86.66
C GLY A 512 24.67 48.94 85.41
N GLU A 513 25.67 49.84 85.46
CA GLU A 513 26.73 49.98 84.45
C GLU A 513 27.62 48.76 84.42
N GLY A 514 28.18 48.43 83.26
CA GLY A 514 29.23 47.49 83.14
C GLY A 514 29.69 47.16 81.71
N GLN A 515 30.70 47.83 81.31
CA GLN A 515 31.55 47.68 80.15
C GLN A 515 31.99 46.26 79.84
N GLY A 516 32.22 46.01 78.55
CA GLY A 516 33.38 45.13 78.16
C GLY A 516 33.12 44.22 76.98
N THR A 517 33.51 44.71 75.85
CA THR A 517 34.52 44.21 74.88
C THR A 517 34.32 42.88 74.18
N SER A 518 34.39 43.01 72.90
CA SER A 518 35.08 42.19 71.88
C SER A 518 34.70 40.71 71.75
N GLY A 519 34.38 40.23 70.60
CA GLY A 519 35.17 40.12 69.41
C GLY A 519 35.01 38.70 68.83
N LEU A 520 35.18 38.63 67.59
CA LEU A 520 35.55 37.49 66.74
C LEU A 520 34.38 36.60 66.26
N GLU A 521 34.05 36.72 65.01
CA GLU A 521 34.66 36.16 63.78
C GLU A 521 34.52 34.65 63.66
N GLY A 522 34.06 34.29 62.52
CA GLY A 522 34.33 33.02 61.84
C GLY A 522 33.05 32.16 61.71
N GLU A 523 32.71 31.59 60.67
CA GLU A 523 33.30 31.39 59.34
C GLU A 523 32.23 30.81 58.42
N ARG A 524 32.31 31.19 57.19
CA ARG A 524 31.61 30.59 56.06
C ARG A 524 31.95 29.11 55.92
N THR A 525 31.04 28.32 55.42
CA THR A 525 31.37 27.34 54.38
C THR A 525 30.25 27.25 53.38
N GLU A 526 30.63 27.59 52.19
CA GLU A 526 30.00 27.33 50.89
C GLU A 526 29.99 25.82 50.60
N GLY A 527 29.04 25.39 49.82
CA GLY A 527 29.01 24.09 49.20
C GLY A 527 28.06 24.11 48.00
N GLU A 528 28.64 24.63 46.91
CA GLU A 528 28.15 24.47 45.55
C GLU A 528 28.03 22.98 45.19
N THR A 529 27.02 22.62 44.41
CA THR A 529 27.23 21.85 43.19
C THR A 529 26.12 22.19 42.19
N GLN A 530 26.59 22.77 41.13
CA GLN A 530 26.08 22.94 39.78
C GLN A 530 25.88 21.58 39.11
N GLU A 531 24.98 21.56 38.15
CA GLU A 531 25.06 20.94 36.82
C GLU A 531 23.64 20.57 36.38
N ASP A 532 23.13 20.73 35.18
CA ASP A 532 23.56 21.46 33.99
C ASP A 532 22.30 21.73 33.13
N PHE A 533 22.37 22.85 32.48
CA PHE A 533 21.55 23.30 31.37
C PHE A 533 21.65 22.36 30.18
N VAL A 534 20.55 22.09 29.48
CA VAL A 534 20.53 22.04 28.01
C VAL A 534 19.26 22.73 27.50
N GLU A 535 19.47 23.92 26.95
CA GLU A 535 18.61 24.55 25.93
C GLU A 535 18.79 23.77 24.61
N ASP A 536 17.72 23.63 23.87
CA ASP A 536 17.75 23.79 22.40
C ASP A 536 16.34 24.16 21.90
N ASN A 537 16.18 25.38 21.56
CA ASN A 537 15.98 26.13 20.33
C ASN A 537 14.95 25.57 19.33
N ASP A 538 13.97 26.42 19.13
CA ASP A 538 13.35 26.94 17.89
C ASP A 538 13.36 26.03 16.64
N ILE A 539 12.17 25.86 16.10
CA ILE A 539 11.93 26.18 14.68
C ILE A 539 10.48 26.64 14.49
N HIS A 540 10.36 27.90 14.09
CA HIS A 540 9.22 28.49 13.39
C HIS A 540 9.03 27.83 12.01
N GLY A 541 7.81 27.67 11.60
CA GLY A 541 7.43 27.37 10.21
C GLY A 541 5.93 27.42 10.01
N GLN A 542 5.49 28.59 9.63
CA GLN A 542 4.20 28.90 9.00
C GLN A 542 3.81 27.86 7.91
N TRP A 543 2.58 27.40 7.86
CA TRP A 543 1.55 27.72 6.83
C TRP A 543 0.19 27.31 7.35
#